data_560b863ad777139ad4ce98b85120afd7
#
_entry.id   560b863ad777139ad4ce98b85120afd7
#
_cell.length_a   1.000
_cell.length_b   1.000
_cell.length_c   1.000
_cell.angle_alpha   90.00
_cell.angle_beta   90.00
_cell.angle_gamma   90.00
#
_symmetry.space_group_name_H-M   'P 1'
#
loop_
_entity.id
_entity.type
_entity.pdbx_description
1 polymer ?
#
loop_
_entity_poly.entity_id
_entity_poly.type
_entity_poly.pdbx_seq_one_letter_code
_entity_poly.pdbx_strand_id
1 'polypeptide(L)'
;MKFSLISPTFDRPEEVREFIASAAALAYDRSDFEVLLADGTPQDGLRATVEAASQASGLPVVFLHEDYLPVSDARNLAARHAQGEYLIFLDSDCLLPKDYLQQVAEGLAAHDWDAFGGPDAAPADFSPLQKAISFSMTSFWTTGGIRGGTKRTATYYPRGFNMGMKRSVFDAVGGYDVNFKTGEDVDLSIRIQQAGFRVGLIPKAVVWHKRRSTLPQFFKQVRRFGAARWALAQRHPGQLKVTHLFPVFLTLGTLFSILLGAISGVPLPIVFIGYFLVPAVLAGAQYRSPRIGFLAVASTVAMMSGYAFGFLEAVLGGGLHKKRG
;
A
#
# COMPACT_ATOMS: atom_id res chain seq x y z
N MET A 1 14.55 -17.32 16.41
CA MET A 1 14.33 -16.25 15.40
C MET A 1 12.96 -15.62 15.62
N LYS A 2 12.91 -14.31 15.71
CA LYS A 2 11.68 -13.60 16.06
C LYS A 2 10.92 -13.10 14.83
N PHE A 3 11.63 -12.58 13.82
CA PHE A 3 11.01 -11.94 12.67
C PHE A 3 11.43 -12.57 11.34
N SER A 4 10.48 -12.76 10.42
CA SER A 4 10.74 -13.04 9.00
C SER A 4 10.26 -11.86 8.17
N LEU A 5 11.20 -11.15 7.53
CA LEU A 5 10.92 -10.06 6.59
C LEU A 5 10.66 -10.68 5.22
N ILE A 6 9.44 -10.59 4.74
CA ILE A 6 8.98 -11.24 3.50
C ILE A 6 8.66 -10.18 2.46
N SER A 7 9.30 -10.25 1.29
CA SER A 7 9.03 -9.34 0.20
C SER A 7 8.80 -10.08 -1.13
N PRO A 8 7.63 -9.91 -1.76
CA PRO A 8 7.42 -10.34 -3.13
C PRO A 8 8.10 -9.38 -4.09
N THR A 9 8.68 -9.90 -5.18
CA THR A 9 9.33 -9.09 -6.20
C THR A 9 9.00 -9.55 -7.61
N PHE A 10 9.09 -8.63 -8.58
CA PHE A 10 8.87 -8.89 -10.00
C PHE A 10 9.54 -7.79 -10.84
N ASP A 11 10.60 -8.14 -11.57
CA ASP A 11 11.34 -7.26 -12.50
C ASP A 11 11.76 -5.90 -11.90
N ARG A 12 12.39 -5.93 -10.69
CA ARG A 12 12.78 -4.74 -9.93
C ARG A 12 14.16 -4.87 -9.30
N PRO A 13 15.21 -5.02 -10.11
CA PRO A 13 16.56 -5.28 -9.60
C PRO A 13 17.09 -4.16 -8.68
N GLU A 14 16.79 -2.89 -8.98
CA GLU A 14 17.28 -1.77 -8.17
C GLU A 14 16.59 -1.72 -6.80
N GLU A 15 15.26 -1.85 -6.79
CA GLU A 15 14.49 -1.88 -5.55
C GLU A 15 14.90 -3.04 -4.65
N VAL A 16 15.19 -4.21 -5.24
CA VAL A 16 15.65 -5.38 -4.49
C VAL A 16 17.04 -5.12 -3.86
N ARG A 17 18.00 -4.52 -4.59
CA ARG A 17 19.30 -4.15 -4.02
C ARG A 17 19.15 -3.18 -2.85
N GLU A 18 18.34 -2.15 -3.02
CA GLU A 18 18.11 -1.16 -1.97
C GLU A 18 17.37 -1.75 -0.76
N PHE A 19 16.40 -2.63 -0.98
CA PHE A 19 15.70 -3.34 0.09
C PHE A 19 16.68 -4.17 0.92
N ILE A 20 17.50 -5.02 0.28
CA ILE A 20 18.52 -5.85 0.94
C ILE A 20 19.51 -4.97 1.71
N ALA A 21 20.01 -3.89 1.09
CA ALA A 21 20.93 -2.96 1.75
C ALA A 21 20.29 -2.31 2.99
N SER A 22 19.03 -1.90 2.91
CA SER A 22 18.30 -1.32 4.06
C SER A 22 18.07 -2.34 5.17
N ALA A 23 17.74 -3.60 4.82
CA ALA A 23 17.57 -4.69 5.78
C ALA A 23 18.92 -5.04 6.46
N ALA A 24 20.02 -5.03 5.71
CA ALA A 24 21.36 -5.25 6.26
C ALA A 24 21.84 -4.14 7.22
N ALA A 25 21.28 -2.92 7.07
CA ALA A 25 21.59 -1.77 7.92
C ALA A 25 20.73 -1.71 9.20
N LEU A 26 19.80 -2.65 9.43
CA LEU A 26 18.98 -2.69 10.63
C LEU A 26 19.84 -2.84 11.89
N ALA A 27 19.59 -1.98 12.88
CA ALA A 27 20.21 -2.04 14.21
C ALA A 27 19.47 -3.07 15.10
N TYR A 28 19.47 -4.34 14.66
CA TYR A 28 18.82 -5.44 15.34
C TYR A 28 19.70 -6.69 15.29
N ASP A 29 19.56 -7.60 16.25
CA ASP A 29 20.36 -8.82 16.27
C ASP A 29 20.06 -9.66 15.01
N ARG A 30 21.10 -9.97 14.24
CA ARG A 30 20.98 -10.72 12.99
C ARG A 30 20.53 -12.16 13.18
N SER A 31 20.69 -12.73 14.37
CA SER A 31 20.18 -14.06 14.70
C SER A 31 18.67 -14.07 14.94
N ASP A 32 18.07 -12.90 15.17
CA ASP A 32 16.65 -12.75 15.49
C ASP A 32 15.76 -12.38 14.31
N PHE A 33 16.32 -12.17 13.12
CA PHE A 33 15.53 -11.99 11.90
C PHE A 33 16.14 -12.65 10.68
N GLU A 34 15.31 -12.91 9.70
CA GLU A 34 15.69 -13.37 8.36
C GLU A 34 14.99 -12.54 7.28
N VAL A 35 15.51 -12.62 6.07
CA VAL A 35 14.94 -11.98 4.88
C VAL A 35 14.60 -13.04 3.84
N LEU A 36 13.35 -13.05 3.37
CA LEU A 36 12.88 -13.93 2.31
C LEU A 36 12.37 -13.08 1.14
N LEU A 37 12.91 -13.33 -0.04
CA LEU A 37 12.43 -12.74 -1.29
C LEU A 37 11.78 -13.83 -2.13
N ALA A 38 10.53 -13.61 -2.52
CA ALA A 38 9.81 -14.48 -3.44
C ALA A 38 9.62 -13.76 -4.77
N ASP A 39 10.32 -14.25 -5.81
CA ASP A 39 10.41 -13.60 -7.10
C ASP A 39 9.57 -14.28 -8.15
N GLY A 40 8.81 -13.47 -8.91
CA GLY A 40 8.02 -13.91 -10.05
C GLY A 40 8.62 -13.53 -11.40
N THR A 41 9.83 -12.97 -11.43
CA THR A 41 10.49 -12.52 -12.67
C THR A 41 10.83 -13.72 -13.55
N PRO A 42 10.42 -13.73 -14.85
CA PRO A 42 10.72 -14.86 -15.73
C PRO A 42 12.21 -15.18 -15.82
N GLN A 43 12.53 -16.46 -16.03
CA GLN A 43 13.88 -16.95 -16.28
C GLN A 43 14.86 -16.71 -15.10
N ASP A 44 14.35 -16.64 -13.87
CA ASP A 44 15.14 -16.44 -12.66
C ASP A 44 16.00 -15.16 -12.67
N GLY A 45 15.49 -14.13 -13.36
CA GLY A 45 16.23 -12.92 -13.72
C GLY A 45 16.75 -12.08 -12.54
N LEU A 46 16.24 -12.27 -11.31
CA LEU A 46 16.71 -11.55 -10.12
C LEU A 46 17.67 -12.35 -9.24
N ARG A 47 17.93 -13.64 -9.49
CA ARG A 47 18.82 -14.48 -8.68
C ARG A 47 20.22 -13.86 -8.55
N ALA A 48 20.86 -13.56 -9.66
CA ALA A 48 22.20 -12.96 -9.65
C ALA A 48 22.24 -11.61 -8.91
N THR A 49 21.17 -10.81 -9.02
CA THR A 49 21.04 -9.53 -8.30
C THR A 49 20.95 -9.75 -6.79
N VAL A 50 20.14 -10.72 -6.34
CA VAL A 50 19.97 -11.03 -4.92
C VAL A 50 21.24 -11.61 -4.32
N GLU A 51 21.90 -12.55 -5.01
CA GLU A 51 23.15 -13.15 -4.58
C GLU A 51 24.27 -12.11 -4.42
N ALA A 52 24.44 -11.23 -5.42
CA ALA A 52 25.41 -10.14 -5.36
C ALA A 52 25.10 -9.15 -4.21
N ALA A 53 23.86 -8.77 -4.02
CA ALA A 53 23.45 -7.85 -2.95
C ALA A 53 23.60 -8.49 -1.56
N SER A 54 23.25 -9.77 -1.41
CA SER A 54 23.41 -10.55 -0.19
C SER A 54 24.90 -10.64 0.18
N GLN A 55 25.76 -10.97 -0.78
CA GLN A 55 27.20 -11.05 -0.57
C GLN A 55 27.79 -9.69 -0.20
N ALA A 56 27.46 -8.62 -0.93
CA ALA A 56 27.96 -7.28 -0.68
C ALA A 56 27.56 -6.73 0.69
N SER A 57 26.36 -7.05 1.17
CA SER A 57 25.82 -6.59 2.46
C SER A 57 26.18 -7.51 3.64
N GLY A 58 26.62 -8.73 3.37
CA GLY A 58 26.83 -9.77 4.39
C GLY A 58 25.54 -10.20 5.10
N LEU A 59 24.37 -9.97 4.48
CA LEU A 59 23.09 -10.42 4.99
C LEU A 59 22.61 -11.62 4.17
N PRO A 60 22.46 -12.82 4.77
CA PRO A 60 21.87 -13.97 4.09
C PRO A 60 20.42 -13.69 3.70
N VAL A 61 20.07 -14.00 2.45
CA VAL A 61 18.73 -13.86 1.91
C VAL A 61 18.23 -15.21 1.40
N VAL A 62 17.07 -15.64 1.86
CA VAL A 62 16.37 -16.81 1.29
C VAL A 62 15.67 -16.35 0.01
N PHE A 63 16.16 -16.83 -1.13
CA PHE A 63 15.60 -16.50 -2.43
C PHE A 63 14.75 -17.66 -2.97
N LEU A 64 13.47 -17.39 -3.19
CA LEU A 64 12.47 -18.30 -3.73
C LEU A 64 11.99 -17.78 -5.07
N HIS A 65 11.88 -18.65 -6.07
CA HIS A 65 11.53 -18.23 -7.41
C HIS A 65 10.56 -19.20 -8.09
N GLU A 66 9.56 -18.64 -8.76
CA GLU A 66 8.68 -19.32 -9.73
C GLU A 66 8.31 -18.31 -10.81
N ASP A 67 8.45 -18.68 -12.09
CA ASP A 67 8.12 -17.79 -13.22
C ASP A 67 6.67 -17.29 -13.14
N TYR A 68 6.49 -15.97 -13.29
CA TYR A 68 5.18 -15.29 -13.27
C TYR A 68 4.39 -15.47 -11.96
N LEU A 69 5.07 -15.71 -10.86
CA LEU A 69 4.46 -15.92 -9.54
C LEU A 69 3.64 -14.68 -9.10
N PRO A 70 2.33 -14.81 -8.88
CA PRO A 70 1.51 -13.70 -8.40
C PRO A 70 1.87 -13.26 -6.98
N VAL A 71 1.59 -12.01 -6.64
CA VAL A 71 1.99 -11.41 -5.34
C VAL A 71 1.47 -12.18 -4.11
N SER A 72 0.22 -12.68 -4.16
CA SER A 72 -0.36 -13.47 -3.06
C SER A 72 0.32 -14.82 -2.92
N ASP A 73 0.59 -15.48 -4.06
CA ASP A 73 1.29 -16.76 -4.11
C ASP A 73 2.73 -16.61 -3.63
N ALA A 74 3.43 -15.54 -4.04
CA ALA A 74 4.78 -15.22 -3.61
C ALA A 74 4.86 -15.01 -2.08
N ARG A 75 3.93 -14.24 -1.51
CA ARG A 75 3.85 -14.05 -0.06
C ARG A 75 3.55 -15.35 0.69
N ASN A 76 2.63 -16.17 0.17
CA ASN A 76 2.32 -17.47 0.74
C ASN A 76 3.50 -18.44 0.63
N LEU A 77 4.20 -18.46 -0.50
CA LEU A 77 5.40 -19.29 -0.70
C LEU A 77 6.47 -18.91 0.33
N ALA A 78 6.79 -17.64 0.46
CA ALA A 78 7.79 -17.19 1.42
C ALA A 78 7.36 -17.46 2.88
N ALA A 79 6.09 -17.26 3.21
CA ALA A 79 5.56 -17.56 4.55
C ALA A 79 5.74 -19.04 4.94
N ARG A 80 5.60 -19.97 3.99
CA ARG A 80 5.83 -21.41 4.23
C ARG A 80 7.30 -21.74 4.56
N HIS A 81 8.25 -20.98 4.00
CA HIS A 81 9.69 -21.18 4.23
C HIS A 81 10.23 -20.36 5.39
N ALA A 82 9.49 -19.37 5.84
CA ALA A 82 9.88 -18.50 6.94
C ALA A 82 9.98 -19.27 8.27
N GLN A 83 10.88 -18.86 9.17
CA GLN A 83 11.14 -19.50 10.47
C GLN A 83 10.77 -18.60 11.66
N GLY A 84 10.54 -17.30 11.44
CA GLY A 84 10.23 -16.35 12.49
C GLY A 84 8.86 -16.58 13.14
N GLU A 85 8.74 -16.19 14.39
CA GLU A 85 7.47 -16.15 15.12
C GLU A 85 6.48 -15.17 14.50
N TYR A 86 7.00 -14.03 14.02
CA TYR A 86 6.24 -13.01 13.33
C TYR A 86 6.64 -12.95 11.85
N LEU A 87 5.63 -12.98 10.97
CA LEU A 87 5.77 -12.74 9.54
C LEU A 87 5.53 -11.25 9.28
N ILE A 88 6.48 -10.56 8.66
CA ILE A 88 6.37 -9.15 8.30
C ILE A 88 6.44 -9.02 6.78
N PHE A 89 5.31 -8.71 6.17
CA PHE A 89 5.19 -8.50 4.73
C PHE A 89 5.53 -7.05 4.39
N LEU A 90 6.43 -6.88 3.43
CA LEU A 90 6.97 -5.61 2.97
C LEU A 90 6.98 -5.62 1.44
N ASP A 91 6.66 -4.50 0.79
CA ASP A 91 6.85 -4.41 -0.66
C ASP A 91 8.33 -4.15 -0.98
N SER A 92 8.82 -4.66 -2.11
CA SER A 92 10.25 -4.54 -2.49
C SER A 92 10.69 -3.09 -2.80
N ASP A 93 9.75 -2.16 -2.96
CA ASP A 93 9.99 -0.73 -3.11
C ASP A 93 9.92 0.05 -1.77
N CYS A 94 9.98 -0.67 -0.64
CA CYS A 94 10.12 -0.10 0.69
C CYS A 94 11.57 -0.14 1.17
N LEU A 95 12.00 0.91 1.87
CA LEU A 95 13.28 0.96 2.58
C LEU A 95 13.01 0.98 4.08
N LEU A 96 13.84 0.26 4.83
CA LEU A 96 13.69 0.11 6.27
C LEU A 96 14.60 1.10 7.01
N PRO A 97 14.05 1.98 7.88
CA PRO A 97 14.87 2.71 8.85
C PRO A 97 15.68 1.76 9.74
N LYS A 98 16.86 2.18 10.16
CA LYS A 98 17.77 1.33 10.96
C LYS A 98 17.14 0.78 12.24
N ASP A 99 16.22 1.52 12.84
CA ASP A 99 15.51 1.16 14.07
C ASP A 99 14.17 0.44 13.83
N TYR A 100 13.83 0.10 12.58
CA TYR A 100 12.51 -0.44 12.22
C TYR A 100 12.12 -1.66 13.06
N LEU A 101 12.95 -2.70 13.15
CA LEU A 101 12.65 -3.90 13.94
C LEU A 101 12.61 -3.63 15.44
N GLN A 102 13.41 -2.68 15.93
CA GLN A 102 13.34 -2.24 17.33
C GLN A 102 11.97 -1.60 17.61
N GLN A 103 11.51 -0.69 16.72
CA GLN A 103 10.19 -0.05 16.86
C GLN A 103 9.04 -1.06 16.77
N VAL A 104 9.17 -2.08 15.94
CA VAL A 104 8.21 -3.20 15.88
C VAL A 104 8.22 -3.96 17.21
N ALA A 105 9.39 -4.35 17.72
CA ALA A 105 9.51 -5.11 18.97
C ALA A 105 8.96 -4.34 20.17
N GLU A 106 9.27 -3.04 20.28
CA GLU A 106 8.74 -2.15 21.33
C GLU A 106 7.21 -2.02 21.21
N GLY A 107 6.68 -1.85 20.01
CA GLY A 107 5.25 -1.75 19.77
C GLY A 107 4.49 -3.02 20.14
N LEU A 108 5.06 -4.19 19.83
CA LEU A 108 4.49 -5.49 20.20
C LEU A 108 4.57 -5.74 21.72
N ALA A 109 5.64 -5.28 22.38
CA ALA A 109 5.77 -5.40 23.85
C ALA A 109 4.79 -4.47 24.58
N ALA A 110 4.49 -3.29 24.02
CA ALA A 110 3.57 -2.32 24.61
C ALA A 110 2.09 -2.69 24.41
N HIS A 111 1.78 -3.52 23.41
CA HIS A 111 0.43 -3.87 23.03
C HIS A 111 0.37 -5.35 22.67
N ASP A 112 -0.65 -6.02 23.15
CA ASP A 112 -0.87 -7.43 22.82
C ASP A 112 -1.58 -7.57 21.46
N TRP A 113 -0.88 -7.14 20.38
CA TRP A 113 -1.37 -7.26 19.00
C TRP A 113 -1.02 -8.63 18.41
N ASP A 114 -2.00 -9.26 17.79
CA ASP A 114 -1.82 -10.50 17.02
C ASP A 114 -1.37 -10.21 15.59
N ALA A 115 -1.81 -9.07 15.06
CA ALA A 115 -1.35 -8.50 13.80
C ALA A 115 -1.20 -6.98 13.90
N PHE A 116 -0.31 -6.42 13.11
CA PHE A 116 -0.03 -4.99 13.10
C PHE A 116 0.25 -4.46 11.71
N GLY A 117 0.23 -3.16 11.59
CA GLY A 117 0.81 -2.45 10.45
C GLY A 117 1.55 -1.22 10.93
N GLY A 118 2.42 -0.72 10.08
CA GLY A 118 3.11 0.55 10.26
C GLY A 118 2.76 1.56 9.17
N PRO A 119 3.00 2.86 9.42
CA PRO A 119 2.80 3.90 8.43
C PRO A 119 3.88 3.85 7.34
N ASP A 120 3.57 4.40 6.17
CA ASP A 120 4.54 4.73 5.16
C ASP A 120 4.90 6.22 5.20
N ALA A 121 6.14 6.53 4.94
CA ALA A 121 6.64 7.89 4.82
C ALA A 121 7.31 8.11 3.45
N ALA A 122 7.40 9.38 3.06
CA ALA A 122 8.13 9.80 1.89
C ALA A 122 9.60 9.99 2.26
N PRO A 123 10.57 9.39 1.55
CA PRO A 123 11.96 9.78 1.64
C PRO A 123 12.15 11.29 1.38
N ALA A 124 13.19 11.87 1.97
CA ALA A 124 13.44 13.31 1.85
C ALA A 124 13.75 13.77 0.41
N ASP A 125 14.31 12.88 -0.39
CA ASP A 125 14.75 13.07 -1.78
C ASP A 125 13.63 12.94 -2.82
N PHE A 126 12.38 12.73 -2.40
CA PHE A 126 11.25 12.68 -3.33
C PHE A 126 11.19 13.89 -4.24
N SER A 127 10.96 13.64 -5.53
CA SER A 127 10.69 14.70 -6.51
C SER A 127 9.44 15.52 -6.12
N PRO A 128 9.29 16.74 -6.61
CA PRO A 128 8.10 17.55 -6.34
C PRO A 128 6.78 16.83 -6.64
N LEU A 129 6.72 16.02 -7.72
CA LEU A 129 5.53 15.25 -8.06
C LEU A 129 5.28 14.10 -7.08
N GLN A 130 6.31 13.37 -6.67
CA GLN A 130 6.17 12.32 -5.67
C GLN A 130 5.72 12.86 -4.31
N LYS A 131 6.21 14.06 -3.90
CA LYS A 131 5.72 14.77 -2.70
C LYS A 131 4.23 15.14 -2.84
N ALA A 132 3.80 15.63 -3.99
CA ALA A 132 2.40 15.93 -4.27
C ALA A 132 1.51 14.68 -4.25
N ILE A 133 1.96 13.56 -4.86
CA ILE A 133 1.27 12.27 -4.82
C ILE A 133 1.18 11.75 -3.37
N SER A 134 2.28 11.83 -2.62
CA SER A 134 2.30 11.44 -1.21
C SER A 134 1.30 12.25 -0.40
N PHE A 135 1.27 13.58 -0.59
CA PHE A 135 0.27 14.44 0.04
C PHE A 135 -1.15 14.00 -0.29
N SER A 136 -1.48 13.79 -1.57
CA SER A 136 -2.82 13.34 -1.97
C SER A 136 -3.21 11.99 -1.36
N MET A 137 -2.25 11.09 -1.13
CA MET A 137 -2.50 9.77 -0.54
C MET A 137 -2.63 9.79 0.98
N THR A 138 -2.07 10.78 1.68
CA THR A 138 -1.99 10.80 3.15
C THR A 138 -2.79 11.92 3.80
N SER A 139 -3.17 12.96 3.05
CA SER A 139 -3.94 14.09 3.56
C SER A 139 -5.32 13.67 4.04
N PHE A 140 -5.73 14.20 5.18
CA PHE A 140 -7.10 14.04 5.68
C PHE A 140 -8.15 14.54 4.68
N TRP A 141 -7.86 15.65 3.99
CA TRP A 141 -8.76 16.24 3.00
C TRP A 141 -9.10 15.31 1.84
N THR A 142 -8.15 14.48 1.42
CA THR A 142 -8.32 13.61 0.25
C THR A 142 -8.73 12.18 0.62
N THR A 143 -8.25 11.67 1.77
CA THR A 143 -8.43 10.27 2.17
C THR A 143 -9.24 10.08 3.45
N GLY A 144 -9.68 11.18 4.10
CA GLY A 144 -10.35 11.10 5.40
C GLY A 144 -9.48 10.50 6.50
N GLY A 145 -8.13 10.56 6.36
CA GLY A 145 -7.19 10.03 7.34
C GLY A 145 -7.02 8.50 7.32
N ILE A 146 -7.49 7.82 6.26
CA ILE A 146 -7.34 6.35 6.11
C ILE A 146 -5.86 5.94 5.99
N ARG A 147 -5.00 6.84 5.50
CA ARG A 147 -3.55 6.64 5.38
C ARG A 147 -2.79 7.76 6.08
N GLY A 148 -1.62 7.43 6.63
CA GLY A 148 -0.68 8.42 7.19
C GLY A 148 -1.09 9.07 8.52
N GLY A 149 -2.24 8.71 9.12
CA GLY A 149 -2.69 9.27 10.38
C GLY A 149 -2.26 8.45 11.60
N THR A 150 -1.80 9.13 12.66
CA THR A 150 -1.53 8.51 13.97
C THR A 150 -2.77 8.42 14.86
N LYS A 151 -3.81 9.21 14.56
CA LYS A 151 -5.10 9.20 15.27
C LYS A 151 -6.15 8.54 14.38
N ARG A 152 -6.78 7.48 14.87
CA ARG A 152 -7.81 6.75 14.13
C ARG A 152 -9.11 6.70 14.89
N THR A 153 -10.17 7.04 14.18
CA THR A 153 -11.56 6.89 14.62
C THR A 153 -12.23 5.65 14.01
N ALA A 154 -11.52 4.90 13.14
CA ALA A 154 -12.06 3.77 12.40
C ALA A 154 -11.20 2.52 12.54
N THR A 155 -11.79 1.35 12.24
CA THR A 155 -11.13 0.04 12.17
C THR A 155 -9.89 0.10 11.27
N TYR A 156 -8.76 -0.40 11.77
CA TYR A 156 -7.48 -0.37 11.07
C TYR A 156 -7.27 -1.66 10.27
N TYR A 157 -6.94 -1.51 9.01
CA TYR A 157 -6.56 -2.59 8.12
C TYR A 157 -5.09 -2.39 7.71
N PRO A 158 -4.13 -3.18 8.24
CA PRO A 158 -2.77 -3.22 7.77
C PRO A 158 -2.67 -3.34 6.25
N ARG A 159 -1.60 -2.79 5.66
CA ARG A 159 -1.38 -2.81 4.22
C ARG A 159 -0.15 -3.63 3.88
N GLY A 160 -0.19 -4.33 2.75
CA GLY A 160 0.85 -5.26 2.32
C GLY A 160 2.25 -4.68 2.24
N PHE A 161 2.39 -3.36 2.13
CA PHE A 161 3.69 -2.70 2.15
C PHE A 161 4.35 -2.64 3.54
N ASN A 162 3.59 -2.85 4.63
CA ASN A 162 4.09 -2.88 6.01
C ASN A 162 3.03 -3.52 6.91
N MET A 163 2.95 -4.84 6.86
CA MET A 163 1.98 -5.65 7.59
C MET A 163 2.70 -6.80 8.29
N GLY A 164 2.55 -6.88 9.60
CA GLY A 164 3.09 -8.00 10.38
C GLY A 164 2.02 -8.74 11.16
N MET A 165 2.25 -10.02 11.42
CA MET A 165 1.37 -10.86 12.24
C MET A 165 2.12 -12.05 12.81
N LYS A 166 1.60 -12.64 13.89
CA LYS A 166 2.05 -13.93 14.37
C LYS A 166 1.84 -15.00 13.29
N ARG A 167 2.80 -15.92 13.14
CA ARG A 167 2.66 -17.05 12.20
C ARG A 167 1.35 -17.82 12.45
N SER A 168 1.03 -18.10 13.72
CA SER A 168 -0.20 -18.79 14.09
C SER A 168 -1.47 -18.10 13.61
N VAL A 169 -1.46 -16.76 13.54
CA VAL A 169 -2.57 -15.96 12.99
C VAL A 169 -2.67 -16.15 11.48
N PHE A 170 -1.52 -16.08 10.78
CA PHE A 170 -1.46 -16.29 9.33
C PHE A 170 -1.99 -17.67 8.94
N ASP A 171 -1.56 -18.70 9.66
CA ASP A 171 -1.97 -20.09 9.42
C ASP A 171 -3.47 -20.29 9.75
N ALA A 172 -3.96 -19.71 10.86
CA ALA A 172 -5.35 -19.82 11.27
C ALA A 172 -6.34 -19.22 10.27
N VAL A 173 -5.94 -18.13 9.56
CA VAL A 173 -6.80 -17.51 8.54
C VAL A 173 -6.53 -18.01 7.13
N GLY A 174 -5.60 -18.96 6.94
CA GLY A 174 -5.27 -19.59 5.66
C GLY A 174 -4.44 -18.70 4.72
N GLY A 175 -3.70 -17.73 5.24
CA GLY A 175 -2.82 -16.86 4.47
C GLY A 175 -3.54 -15.95 3.48
N TYR A 176 -2.82 -15.49 2.45
CA TYR A 176 -3.39 -14.68 1.35
C TYR A 176 -4.27 -15.54 0.44
N ASP A 177 -5.44 -15.03 0.05
CA ASP A 177 -6.27 -15.69 -0.97
C ASP A 177 -5.70 -15.42 -2.37
N VAL A 178 -5.22 -16.47 -3.01
CA VAL A 178 -4.60 -16.42 -4.36
C VAL A 178 -5.60 -16.04 -5.46
N ASN A 179 -6.89 -16.21 -5.21
CA ASN A 179 -7.95 -15.82 -6.15
C ASN A 179 -8.31 -14.33 -6.04
N PHE A 180 -7.84 -13.64 -5.01
CA PHE A 180 -8.14 -12.23 -4.77
C PHE A 180 -6.97 -11.35 -5.27
N LYS A 181 -7.05 -10.89 -6.53
CA LYS A 181 -5.91 -10.28 -7.24
C LYS A 181 -5.58 -8.84 -6.88
N THR A 182 -6.47 -8.11 -6.19
CA THR A 182 -6.25 -6.70 -5.84
C THR A 182 -6.99 -6.37 -4.55
N GLY A 183 -6.28 -5.83 -3.56
CA GLY A 183 -6.79 -5.60 -2.21
C GLY A 183 -6.71 -6.85 -1.33
N GLU A 184 -5.83 -7.77 -1.69
CA GLU A 184 -5.53 -9.03 -0.99
C GLU A 184 -5.05 -8.79 0.44
N ASP A 185 -4.36 -7.67 0.68
CA ASP A 185 -3.92 -7.21 1.99
C ASP A 185 -5.10 -6.78 2.88
N VAL A 186 -6.07 -6.09 2.31
CA VAL A 186 -7.29 -5.68 3.01
C VAL A 186 -8.19 -6.88 3.28
N ASP A 187 -8.33 -7.80 2.30
CA ASP A 187 -9.04 -9.06 2.47
C ASP A 187 -8.47 -9.85 3.65
N LEU A 188 -7.15 -10.05 3.67
CA LEU A 188 -6.46 -10.74 4.76
C LEU A 188 -6.70 -10.02 6.10
N SER A 189 -6.58 -8.70 6.14
CA SER A 189 -6.82 -7.90 7.35
C SER A 189 -8.25 -8.05 7.88
N ILE A 190 -9.24 -8.11 6.99
CA ILE A 190 -10.64 -8.32 7.35
C ILE A 190 -10.83 -9.73 7.94
N ARG A 191 -10.28 -10.77 7.30
CA ARG A 191 -10.36 -12.16 7.80
C ARG A 191 -9.70 -12.32 9.17
N ILE A 192 -8.55 -11.69 9.41
CA ILE A 192 -7.88 -11.67 10.72
C ILE A 192 -8.81 -11.08 11.80
N GLN A 193 -9.44 -9.94 11.52
CA GLN A 193 -10.35 -9.31 12.48
C GLN A 193 -11.65 -10.12 12.69
N GLN A 194 -12.20 -10.71 11.63
CA GLN A 194 -13.38 -11.57 11.72
C GLN A 194 -13.12 -12.85 12.51
N ALA A 195 -11.87 -13.35 12.50
CA ALA A 195 -11.44 -14.46 13.34
C ALA A 195 -11.19 -14.06 14.82
N GLY A 196 -11.42 -12.78 15.19
CA GLY A 196 -11.31 -12.30 16.56
C GLY A 196 -9.91 -11.88 17.01
N PHE A 197 -8.92 -11.87 16.11
CA PHE A 197 -7.57 -11.45 16.43
C PHE A 197 -7.46 -9.92 16.56
N ARG A 198 -6.58 -9.48 17.47
CA ARG A 198 -6.36 -8.06 17.76
C ARG A 198 -5.38 -7.46 16.76
N VAL A 199 -5.85 -6.44 16.03
CA VAL A 199 -5.08 -5.76 14.98
C VAL A 199 -4.81 -4.32 15.37
N GLY A 200 -3.55 -3.91 15.38
CA GLY A 200 -3.13 -2.58 15.77
C GLY A 200 -2.25 -1.84 14.78
N LEU A 201 -2.06 -0.56 15.04
CA LEU A 201 -1.07 0.28 14.37
C LEU A 201 0.13 0.46 15.31
N ILE A 202 1.34 0.23 14.82
CA ILE A 202 2.59 0.63 15.48
C ILE A 202 3.08 1.92 14.80
N PRO A 203 2.80 3.11 15.38
CA PRO A 203 3.04 4.38 14.69
C PRO A 203 4.50 4.67 14.37
N LYS A 204 5.42 4.06 15.13
CA LYS A 204 6.87 4.23 14.97
C LYS A 204 7.49 3.22 14.00
N ALA A 205 6.79 2.11 13.66
CA ALA A 205 7.25 1.14 12.66
C ALA A 205 7.04 1.71 11.25
N VAL A 206 7.76 2.76 10.92
CA VAL A 206 7.67 3.47 9.64
C VAL A 206 8.52 2.76 8.59
N VAL A 207 8.02 2.69 7.34
CA VAL A 207 8.82 2.32 6.16
C VAL A 207 8.87 3.49 5.18
N TRP A 208 9.97 3.66 4.48
CA TRP A 208 10.06 4.63 3.38
C TRP A 208 9.60 3.95 2.09
N HIS A 209 8.42 4.32 1.63
CA HIS A 209 7.79 3.68 0.48
C HIS A 209 7.90 4.56 -0.76
N LYS A 210 8.54 4.07 -1.82
CA LYS A 210 8.69 4.77 -3.09
C LYS A 210 7.32 5.03 -3.72
N ARG A 211 7.04 6.29 -4.06
CA ARG A 211 5.82 6.68 -4.76
C ARG A 211 6.01 6.60 -6.27
N ARG A 212 4.92 6.44 -6.99
CA ARG A 212 4.91 6.52 -8.46
C ARG A 212 5.52 7.85 -8.90
N SER A 213 6.33 7.80 -9.96
CA SER A 213 7.07 8.96 -10.46
C SER A 213 6.31 9.76 -11.51
N THR A 214 5.18 9.26 -12.03
CA THR A 214 4.35 9.93 -13.03
C THR A 214 2.87 9.89 -12.68
N LEU A 215 2.10 10.89 -13.14
CA LEU A 215 0.64 10.94 -12.95
C LEU A 215 -0.09 9.77 -13.63
N PRO A 216 0.24 9.32 -14.86
CA PRO A 216 -0.39 8.14 -15.46
C PRO A 216 -0.21 6.85 -14.65
N GLN A 217 1.01 6.63 -14.11
CA GLN A 217 1.25 5.48 -13.23
C GLN A 217 0.41 5.58 -11.96
N PHE A 218 0.33 6.76 -11.38
CA PHE A 218 -0.49 7.00 -10.19
C PHE A 218 -1.98 6.82 -10.46
N PHE A 219 -2.49 7.37 -11.56
CA PHE A 219 -3.88 7.16 -12.00
C PHE A 219 -4.20 5.67 -12.16
N LYS A 220 -3.33 4.90 -12.84
CA LYS A 220 -3.49 3.45 -12.99
C LYS A 220 -3.51 2.72 -11.64
N GLN A 221 -2.68 3.14 -10.69
CA GLN A 221 -2.66 2.58 -9.35
C GLN A 221 -3.98 2.82 -8.60
N VAL A 222 -4.47 4.07 -8.57
CA VAL A 222 -5.70 4.39 -7.84
C VAL A 222 -6.95 3.84 -8.52
N ARG A 223 -6.95 3.67 -9.85
CA ARG A 223 -7.99 2.96 -10.59
C ARG A 223 -8.12 1.51 -10.10
N ARG A 224 -7.00 0.82 -9.88
CA ARG A 224 -7.01 -0.52 -9.26
C ARG A 224 -7.59 -0.49 -7.84
N PHE A 225 -7.31 0.54 -7.05
CA PHE A 225 -7.90 0.68 -5.71
C PHE A 225 -9.43 0.84 -5.74
N GLY A 226 -9.97 1.58 -6.71
CA GLY A 226 -11.41 1.68 -6.92
C GLY A 226 -12.04 0.33 -7.26
N ALA A 227 -11.48 -0.42 -8.20
CA ALA A 227 -11.93 -1.75 -8.57
C ALA A 227 -11.84 -2.74 -7.39
N ALA A 228 -10.72 -2.71 -6.64
CA ALA A 228 -10.53 -3.53 -5.45
C ALA A 228 -11.59 -3.23 -4.38
N ARG A 229 -12.01 -1.98 -4.22
CA ARG A 229 -13.05 -1.62 -3.25
C ARG A 229 -14.39 -2.29 -3.54
N TRP A 230 -14.77 -2.38 -4.81
CA TRP A 230 -15.98 -3.10 -5.20
C TRP A 230 -15.84 -4.61 -4.95
N ALA A 231 -14.72 -5.21 -5.34
CA ALA A 231 -14.47 -6.64 -5.09
C ALA A 231 -14.52 -6.98 -3.60
N LEU A 232 -13.91 -6.13 -2.75
CA LEU A 232 -13.97 -6.27 -1.29
C LEU A 232 -15.40 -6.13 -0.74
N ALA A 233 -16.20 -5.24 -1.32
CA ALA A 233 -17.59 -5.06 -0.91
C ALA A 233 -18.47 -6.27 -1.24
N GLN A 234 -18.21 -6.92 -2.39
CA GLN A 234 -18.89 -8.15 -2.77
C GLN A 234 -18.50 -9.34 -1.87
N ARG A 235 -17.22 -9.44 -1.53
CA ARG A 235 -16.71 -10.53 -0.69
C ARG A 235 -17.06 -10.37 0.78
N HIS A 236 -17.03 -9.14 1.29
CA HIS A 236 -17.27 -8.82 2.69
C HIS A 236 -18.43 -7.84 2.82
N PRO A 237 -19.68 -8.32 2.94
CA PRO A 237 -20.85 -7.46 3.14
C PRO A 237 -20.65 -6.49 4.31
N GLY A 238 -21.07 -5.23 4.13
CA GLY A 238 -20.90 -4.17 5.13
C GLY A 238 -19.55 -3.43 5.08
N GLN A 239 -18.60 -3.86 4.25
CA GLN A 239 -17.31 -3.18 4.10
C GLN A 239 -17.33 -1.97 3.13
N LEU A 240 -18.41 -1.78 2.39
CA LEU A 240 -18.62 -0.58 1.57
C LEU A 240 -19.28 0.51 2.43
N LYS A 241 -18.52 1.56 2.74
CA LYS A 241 -18.98 2.74 3.47
C LYS A 241 -19.29 3.88 2.51
N VAL A 242 -20.17 4.81 2.88
CA VAL A 242 -20.53 5.98 2.08
C VAL A 242 -19.27 6.80 1.70
N THR A 243 -18.32 6.91 2.60
CA THR A 243 -17.03 7.58 2.35
C THR A 243 -16.24 6.99 1.17
N HIS A 244 -16.41 5.71 0.86
CA HIS A 244 -15.79 5.08 -0.30
C HIS A 244 -16.43 5.52 -1.64
N LEU A 245 -17.65 6.04 -1.61
CA LEU A 245 -18.34 6.56 -2.79
C LEU A 245 -18.04 8.04 -3.05
N PHE A 246 -17.40 8.73 -2.08
CA PHE A 246 -17.07 10.15 -2.22
C PHE A 246 -16.29 10.48 -3.50
N PRO A 247 -15.21 9.75 -3.88
CA PRO A 247 -14.51 10.03 -5.13
C PRO A 247 -15.40 9.86 -6.39
N VAL A 248 -16.36 8.93 -6.34
CA VAL A 248 -17.31 8.71 -7.44
C VAL A 248 -18.25 9.91 -7.56
N PHE A 249 -18.90 10.32 -6.47
CA PHE A 249 -19.80 11.48 -6.46
C PHE A 249 -19.07 12.78 -6.83
N LEU A 250 -17.86 12.98 -6.30
CA LEU A 250 -17.05 14.16 -6.64
C LEU A 250 -16.73 14.20 -8.13
N THR A 251 -16.28 13.07 -8.71
CA THR A 251 -15.91 13.00 -10.13
C THR A 251 -17.11 13.19 -11.03
N LEU A 252 -18.20 12.45 -10.80
CA LEU A 252 -19.42 12.56 -11.60
C LEU A 252 -20.07 13.93 -11.45
N GLY A 253 -20.13 14.47 -10.22
CA GLY A 253 -20.65 15.80 -9.96
C GLY A 253 -19.86 16.89 -10.66
N THR A 254 -18.53 16.78 -10.68
CA THR A 254 -17.66 17.72 -11.42
C THR A 254 -17.95 17.65 -12.93
N LEU A 255 -17.99 16.45 -13.51
CA LEU A 255 -18.28 16.27 -14.95
C LEU A 255 -19.68 16.80 -15.33
N PHE A 256 -20.69 16.46 -14.51
CA PHE A 256 -22.04 16.93 -14.70
C PHE A 256 -22.16 18.46 -14.59
N SER A 257 -21.47 19.08 -13.60
CA SER A 257 -21.49 20.53 -13.43
C SER A 257 -20.81 21.27 -14.58
N ILE A 258 -19.75 20.68 -15.17
CA ILE A 258 -19.10 21.22 -16.37
C ILE A 258 -20.07 21.18 -17.56
N LEU A 259 -20.72 20.03 -17.78
CA LEU A 259 -21.68 19.88 -18.88
C LEU A 259 -22.88 20.85 -18.74
N LEU A 260 -23.47 20.89 -17.55
CA LEU A 260 -24.61 21.76 -17.28
C LEU A 260 -24.25 23.25 -17.35
N GLY A 261 -23.05 23.62 -16.85
CA GLY A 261 -22.52 24.98 -16.96
C GLY A 261 -22.29 25.41 -18.41
N ALA A 262 -21.79 24.51 -19.27
CA ALA A 262 -21.63 24.77 -20.70
C ALA A 262 -22.96 24.98 -21.41
N ILE A 263 -24.03 24.32 -20.98
CA ILE A 263 -25.38 24.46 -21.58
C ILE A 263 -26.11 25.70 -21.05
N SER A 264 -26.03 25.96 -19.73
CA SER A 264 -26.82 27.01 -19.07
C SER A 264 -26.13 28.37 -18.99
N GLY A 265 -24.80 28.43 -19.26
CA GLY A 265 -23.98 29.63 -19.05
C GLY A 265 -23.71 29.97 -17.57
N VAL A 266 -24.17 29.14 -16.61
CA VAL A 266 -23.96 29.34 -15.19
C VAL A 266 -22.63 28.70 -14.77
N PRO A 267 -21.75 29.36 -13.97
CA PRO A 267 -20.43 28.86 -13.59
C PRO A 267 -20.53 27.77 -12.47
N LEU A 268 -21.33 26.73 -12.68
CA LEU A 268 -21.56 25.64 -11.73
C LEU A 268 -20.30 24.88 -11.29
N PRO A 269 -19.24 24.70 -12.16
CA PRO A 269 -18.05 23.99 -11.75
C PRO A 269 -17.27 24.65 -10.60
N ILE A 270 -17.53 25.93 -10.29
CA ILE A 270 -16.78 26.69 -9.28
C ILE A 270 -16.79 26.03 -7.90
N VAL A 271 -17.89 25.36 -7.53
CA VAL A 271 -18.03 24.65 -6.25
C VAL A 271 -17.04 23.48 -6.16
N PHE A 272 -16.87 22.73 -7.25
CA PHE A 272 -15.94 21.60 -7.31
C PHE A 272 -14.49 22.05 -7.46
N ILE A 273 -14.25 23.15 -8.18
CA ILE A 273 -12.92 23.77 -8.29
C ILE A 273 -12.39 24.14 -6.91
N GLY A 274 -13.23 24.71 -6.04
CA GLY A 274 -12.88 25.02 -4.66
C GLY A 274 -12.33 23.82 -3.89
N TYR A 275 -12.95 22.64 -4.04
CA TYR A 275 -12.46 21.41 -3.42
C TYR A 275 -11.03 21.08 -3.86
N PHE A 276 -10.71 21.18 -5.14
CA PHE A 276 -9.39 20.83 -5.68
C PHE A 276 -8.32 21.90 -5.38
N LEU A 277 -8.70 23.14 -5.06
CA LEU A 277 -7.76 24.18 -4.66
C LEU A 277 -7.24 24.01 -3.23
N VAL A 278 -8.01 23.39 -2.33
CA VAL A 278 -7.56 23.14 -0.95
C VAL A 278 -6.25 22.34 -0.89
N PRO A 279 -6.06 21.23 -1.62
CA PRO A 279 -4.78 20.54 -1.72
C PRO A 279 -3.61 21.43 -2.16
N ALA A 280 -3.86 22.41 -3.04
CA ALA A 280 -2.82 23.36 -3.47
C ALA A 280 -2.29 24.17 -2.29
N VAL A 281 -3.19 24.73 -1.49
CA VAL A 281 -2.84 25.55 -0.32
C VAL A 281 -2.16 24.69 0.75
N LEU A 282 -2.76 23.57 1.10
CA LEU A 282 -2.26 22.69 2.18
C LEU A 282 -0.89 22.09 1.83
N ALA A 283 -0.73 21.54 0.61
CA ALA A 283 0.55 20.96 0.19
C ALA A 283 1.61 22.06 -0.03
N GLY A 284 1.20 23.20 -0.61
CA GLY A 284 2.07 24.36 -0.78
C GLY A 284 2.65 24.85 0.54
N ALA A 285 1.82 24.94 1.58
CA ALA A 285 2.23 25.32 2.92
C ALA A 285 3.10 24.25 3.59
N GLN A 286 2.69 22.96 3.53
CA GLN A 286 3.41 21.86 4.14
C GLN A 286 4.84 21.71 3.60
N TYR A 287 5.01 21.83 2.29
CA TYR A 287 6.32 21.68 1.63
C TYR A 287 7.01 23.02 1.33
N ARG A 288 6.43 24.14 1.73
CA ARG A 288 6.92 25.51 1.45
C ARG A 288 7.25 25.71 -0.05
N SER A 289 6.39 25.19 -0.92
CA SER A 289 6.61 25.17 -2.37
C SER A 289 5.31 25.32 -3.14
N PRO A 290 5.07 26.49 -3.81
CA PRO A 290 3.90 26.64 -4.69
C PRO A 290 3.83 25.58 -5.79
N ARG A 291 5.00 25.17 -6.33
CA ARG A 291 5.09 24.12 -7.34
C ARG A 291 4.49 22.81 -6.85
N ILE A 292 4.80 22.39 -5.62
CA ILE A 292 4.21 21.17 -5.02
C ILE A 292 2.71 21.36 -4.80
N GLY A 293 2.27 22.56 -4.41
CA GLY A 293 0.86 22.89 -4.30
C GLY A 293 0.10 22.67 -5.61
N PHE A 294 0.57 23.22 -6.73
CA PHE A 294 -0.04 22.99 -8.05
C PHE A 294 -0.04 21.51 -8.46
N LEU A 295 1.06 20.81 -8.23
CA LEU A 295 1.14 19.38 -8.51
C LEU A 295 0.18 18.56 -7.62
N ALA A 296 -0.12 19.03 -6.41
CA ALA A 296 -1.10 18.39 -5.52
C ALA A 296 -2.54 18.48 -6.06
N VAL A 297 -2.88 19.56 -6.78
CA VAL A 297 -4.16 19.63 -7.52
C VAL A 297 -4.23 18.51 -8.55
N ALA A 298 -3.21 18.43 -9.43
CA ALA A 298 -3.19 17.43 -10.50
C ALA A 298 -3.20 15.99 -9.94
N SER A 299 -2.45 15.73 -8.87
CA SER A 299 -2.44 14.41 -8.23
C SER A 299 -3.77 14.10 -7.53
N THR A 300 -4.45 15.09 -6.92
CA THR A 300 -5.76 14.90 -6.32
C THR A 300 -6.83 14.59 -7.39
N VAL A 301 -6.81 15.33 -8.53
CA VAL A 301 -7.69 15.03 -9.67
C VAL A 301 -7.46 13.60 -10.18
N ALA A 302 -6.19 13.22 -10.40
CA ALA A 302 -5.83 11.88 -10.83
C ALA A 302 -6.29 10.81 -9.83
N MET A 303 -6.20 11.09 -8.52
CA MET A 303 -6.62 10.17 -7.48
C MET A 303 -8.14 9.98 -7.46
N MET A 304 -8.90 11.07 -7.45
CA MET A 304 -10.36 11.01 -7.36
C MET A 304 -10.96 10.39 -8.61
N SER A 305 -10.54 10.85 -9.81
CA SER A 305 -11.05 10.32 -11.06
C SER A 305 -10.59 8.88 -11.32
N GLY A 306 -9.33 8.57 -11.07
CA GLY A 306 -8.83 7.20 -11.23
C GLY A 306 -9.59 6.20 -10.37
N TYR A 307 -9.78 6.51 -9.08
CA TYR A 307 -10.58 5.67 -8.20
C TYR A 307 -12.02 5.53 -8.68
N ALA A 308 -12.67 6.64 -9.06
CA ALA A 308 -14.06 6.64 -9.54
C ALA A 308 -14.22 5.75 -10.77
N PHE A 309 -13.37 5.91 -11.77
CA PHE A 309 -13.39 5.07 -12.98
C PHE A 309 -13.20 3.59 -12.66
N GLY A 310 -12.20 3.24 -11.84
CA GLY A 310 -11.98 1.84 -11.48
C GLY A 310 -13.14 1.22 -10.70
N PHE A 311 -13.77 1.98 -9.81
CA PHE A 311 -14.95 1.54 -9.08
C PHE A 311 -16.14 1.30 -10.01
N LEU A 312 -16.46 2.28 -10.89
CA LEU A 312 -17.57 2.19 -11.83
C LEU A 312 -17.37 1.05 -12.85
N GLU A 313 -16.18 0.89 -13.40
CA GLU A 313 -15.86 -0.23 -14.28
C GLU A 313 -16.09 -1.58 -13.61
N ALA A 314 -15.69 -1.73 -12.35
CA ALA A 314 -15.91 -2.96 -11.61
C ALA A 314 -17.39 -3.22 -11.31
N VAL A 315 -18.16 -2.17 -11.02
CA VAL A 315 -19.62 -2.26 -10.83
C VAL A 315 -20.31 -2.66 -12.13
N LEU A 316 -20.02 -1.98 -13.25
CA LEU A 316 -20.66 -2.18 -14.54
C LEU A 316 -20.20 -3.47 -15.23
N GLY A 317 -18.93 -3.86 -15.04
CA GLY A 317 -18.35 -5.07 -15.62
C GLY A 317 -18.68 -6.37 -14.89
N GLY A 318 -19.55 -6.33 -13.88
CA GLY A 318 -19.98 -7.53 -13.15
C GLY A 318 -18.93 -8.11 -12.20
N GLY A 319 -17.96 -7.28 -11.74
CA GLY A 319 -16.86 -7.72 -10.90
C GLY A 319 -15.76 -8.44 -11.67
N LEU A 320 -14.53 -8.37 -11.16
CA LEU A 320 -13.32 -8.98 -11.77
C LEU A 320 -13.35 -10.54 -11.82
N HIS A 321 -14.48 -11.15 -11.53
CA HIS A 321 -14.72 -12.59 -11.58
C HIS A 321 -15.43 -13.05 -12.86
N LYS A 322 -14.85 -12.83 -14.04
CA LYS A 322 -15.04 -13.81 -15.10
C LYS A 322 -14.14 -14.99 -14.79
N LYS A 323 -14.72 -16.08 -14.26
CA LYS A 323 -14.11 -17.41 -14.29
C LYS A 323 -13.61 -17.64 -15.71
N ARG A 324 -12.30 -17.73 -15.88
CA ARG A 324 -11.75 -18.40 -17.06
C ARG A 324 -12.05 -19.87 -16.83
N GLY A 325 -13.06 -20.38 -17.58
CA GLY A 325 -13.26 -21.81 -17.76
C GLY A 325 -12.08 -22.42 -18.49
#